data_5d258631bcd8070b39890179e4f4baaf
#
_entry.id   5d258631bcd8070b39890179e4f4baaf
#
_cell.length_a   1.000
_cell.length_b   1.000
_cell.length_c   1.000
_cell.angle_alpha   90.00
_cell.angle_beta   90.00
_cell.angle_gamma   90.00
#
_symmetry.space_group_name_H-M   'P 1'
#
loop_
_entity.id
_entity.type
_entity.pdbx_description
1 polymer ?
#
loop_
_entity_poly.entity_id
_entity_poly.type
_entity_poly.pdbx_seq_one_letter_code
_entity_poly.pdbx_strand_id
1 'polypeptide(L)'
;MRNAGRFRLSYANVIATIALFLALGGTSVAAKKLVVTGKNIKNNTVTSKDIRDYSLQAKDLKKGLLTSAAAPPLNSAAFQASRDAGPAGVAPSQSYTTVASLSVAPGAYVVFAKIDMQSDQQDSSRCRLTAESAYDESNRGLRANGTGEAHNLQLAHSFTAPGAFALSCRSSSGNWSASDTKILAIKVGSAQAQGVSG
;
A
#
# COMPACT_ATOMS: atom_id res chain seq x y z
N MET A 1 28.30 -23.83 92.26
CA MET A 1 29.38 -24.02 91.27
C MET A 1 28.74 -24.40 89.91
N ARG A 2 28.76 -23.50 88.96
CA ARG A 2 28.14 -23.74 87.59
C ARG A 2 29.20 -24.36 86.68
N ASN A 3 29.03 -25.63 86.35
CA ASN A 3 29.85 -26.29 85.33
C ASN A 3 29.60 -25.66 83.95
N ALA A 4 30.55 -24.90 83.47
CA ALA A 4 30.56 -24.44 82.07
C ALA A 4 30.91 -25.65 81.22
N GLY A 5 29.89 -26.17 80.52
CA GLY A 5 30.06 -27.25 79.53
C GLY A 5 30.98 -26.75 78.41
N ARG A 6 32.17 -27.35 78.31
CA ARG A 6 33.06 -27.13 77.13
C ARG A 6 32.43 -27.72 75.89
N PHE A 7 31.97 -26.89 74.99
CA PHE A 7 31.58 -27.30 73.66
C PHE A 7 32.79 -27.93 72.97
N ARG A 8 32.80 -29.25 72.84
CA ARG A 8 33.80 -29.95 72.01
C ARG A 8 33.38 -29.80 70.57
N LEU A 9 34.16 -29.05 69.82
CA LEU A 9 34.04 -29.01 68.40
C LEU A 9 34.43 -30.38 67.80
N SER A 10 33.49 -31.25 67.55
CA SER A 10 33.75 -32.50 66.80
C SER A 10 33.81 -32.21 65.31
N TYR A 11 34.58 -32.98 64.57
CA TYR A 11 34.68 -32.91 63.14
C TYR A 11 33.28 -32.92 62.44
N ALA A 12 32.38 -33.75 62.98
CA ALA A 12 31.00 -33.83 62.49
C ALA A 12 30.24 -32.50 62.68
N ASN A 13 30.41 -31.79 63.76
CA ASN A 13 29.74 -30.51 63.99
C ASN A 13 30.27 -29.40 63.06
N VAL A 14 31.57 -29.43 62.79
CA VAL A 14 32.18 -28.47 61.82
C VAL A 14 31.67 -28.70 60.41
N ILE A 15 31.63 -29.95 59.97
CA ILE A 15 31.12 -30.29 58.63
C ILE A 15 29.63 -29.99 58.51
N ALA A 16 28.85 -30.28 59.59
CA ALA A 16 27.39 -29.96 59.52
C ALA A 16 27.14 -28.46 59.46
N THR A 17 27.97 -27.66 60.16
CA THR A 17 27.86 -26.20 60.11
C THR A 17 28.22 -25.65 58.72
N ILE A 18 29.32 -26.14 58.13
CA ILE A 18 29.72 -25.76 56.78
C ILE A 18 28.63 -26.15 55.75
N ALA A 19 28.09 -27.37 55.86
CA ALA A 19 27.00 -27.81 54.99
C ALA A 19 25.76 -26.95 55.14
N LEU A 20 25.41 -26.52 56.32
CA LEU A 20 24.30 -25.62 56.58
C LEU A 20 24.52 -24.24 55.96
N PHE A 21 25.73 -23.68 56.08
CA PHE A 21 26.07 -22.40 55.42
C PHE A 21 26.04 -22.50 53.91
N LEU A 22 26.49 -23.59 53.32
CA LEU A 22 26.45 -23.81 51.91
C LEU A 22 25.00 -23.96 51.40
N ALA A 23 24.16 -24.70 52.15
CA ALA A 23 22.75 -24.88 51.82
C ALA A 23 21.95 -23.58 51.94
N LEU A 24 22.20 -22.76 52.94
CA LEU A 24 21.53 -21.47 53.15
C LEU A 24 22.09 -20.36 52.27
N GLY A 25 23.40 -20.37 51.99
CA GLY A 25 24.08 -19.37 51.15
C GLY A 25 23.82 -19.55 49.68
N GLY A 26 23.56 -20.79 49.21
CA GLY A 26 23.29 -21.10 47.81
C GLY A 26 21.93 -20.58 47.27
N THR A 27 20.98 -20.32 48.15
CA THR A 27 19.63 -19.86 47.77
C THR A 27 19.50 -18.36 47.54
N SER A 28 20.46 -17.57 48.02
CA SER A 28 20.41 -16.11 47.90
C SER A 28 20.74 -15.58 46.51
N VAL A 29 21.31 -16.41 45.64
CA VAL A 29 21.63 -16.02 44.27
C VAL A 29 20.46 -16.26 43.29
N ALA A 30 19.55 -17.20 43.62
CA ALA A 30 18.41 -17.56 42.79
C ALA A 30 17.23 -16.56 42.83
N ALA A 31 17.20 -15.68 43.84
CA ALA A 31 16.09 -14.73 44.04
C ALA A 31 16.32 -13.35 43.44
N LYS A 32 17.45 -13.08 42.81
CA LYS A 32 17.58 -11.87 41.99
C LYS A 32 16.68 -12.06 40.78
N LYS A 33 15.52 -11.39 40.80
CA LYS A 33 14.63 -11.23 39.66
C LYS A 33 15.52 -10.97 38.43
N LEU A 34 15.66 -11.95 37.56
CA LEU A 34 16.46 -11.81 36.34
C LEU A 34 15.77 -10.74 35.49
N VAL A 35 16.18 -9.49 35.66
CA VAL A 35 15.76 -8.42 34.78
C VAL A 35 16.55 -8.61 33.49
N VAL A 36 15.92 -9.22 32.50
CA VAL A 36 16.49 -9.34 31.15
C VAL A 36 16.50 -7.96 30.55
N THR A 37 17.66 -7.39 30.32
CA THR A 37 17.84 -6.12 29.62
C THR A 37 18.37 -6.39 28.23
N GLY A 38 18.28 -5.41 27.31
CA GLY A 38 18.82 -5.54 25.96
C GLY A 38 20.30 -5.94 25.90
N LYS A 39 21.09 -5.71 26.98
CA LYS A 39 22.48 -6.17 27.07
C LYS A 39 22.61 -7.68 27.23
N ASN A 40 21.58 -8.33 27.75
CA ASN A 40 21.55 -9.78 28.00
C ASN A 40 21.02 -10.57 26.82
N ILE A 41 20.49 -9.89 25.79
CA ILE A 41 19.95 -10.49 24.58
C ILE A 41 20.97 -10.33 23.47
N LYS A 42 21.49 -11.44 22.96
CA LYS A 42 22.41 -11.43 21.81
C LYS A 42 21.64 -11.02 20.56
N ASN A 43 22.25 -10.19 19.70
CA ASN A 43 21.64 -9.79 18.44
C ASN A 43 21.26 -11.01 17.58
N ASN A 44 20.14 -10.96 16.92
CA ASN A 44 19.58 -12.01 16.06
C ASN A 44 19.20 -13.33 16.77
N THR A 45 19.02 -13.32 18.10
CA THR A 45 18.61 -14.54 18.83
C THR A 45 17.11 -14.58 19.15
N VAL A 46 16.41 -13.45 19.11
CA VAL A 46 14.96 -13.41 19.28
C VAL A 46 14.29 -13.67 17.94
N THR A 47 13.51 -14.72 17.87
CA THR A 47 12.74 -15.13 16.67
C THR A 47 11.25 -14.89 16.86
N SER A 48 10.45 -15.07 15.82
CA SER A 48 8.99 -14.96 15.91
C SER A 48 8.38 -15.97 16.90
N LYS A 49 9.06 -17.11 17.16
CA LYS A 49 8.60 -18.11 18.12
C LYS A 49 8.76 -17.66 19.58
N ASP A 50 9.66 -16.73 19.82
CA ASP A 50 9.96 -16.21 21.17
C ASP A 50 9.00 -15.08 21.55
N ILE A 51 8.20 -14.59 20.60
CA ILE A 51 7.25 -13.51 20.78
C ILE A 51 5.83 -14.07 20.62
N ARG A 52 5.04 -13.95 21.67
CA ARG A 52 3.65 -14.36 21.62
C ARG A 52 2.88 -13.48 20.62
N ASP A 53 2.06 -14.11 19.77
CA ASP A 53 1.21 -13.39 18.83
C ASP A 53 0.35 -12.33 19.55
N TYR A 54 0.25 -11.17 18.91
CA TYR A 54 -0.48 -9.99 19.43
C TYR A 54 0.03 -9.42 20.76
N SER A 55 1.20 -9.83 21.25
CA SER A 55 1.76 -9.31 22.51
C SER A 55 2.50 -7.99 22.36
N LEU A 56 2.98 -7.65 21.16
CA LEU A 56 3.65 -6.38 20.87
C LEU A 56 2.64 -5.31 20.48
N GLN A 57 2.76 -4.13 21.08
CA GLN A 57 1.98 -2.95 20.74
C GLN A 57 2.88 -1.89 20.08
N ALA A 58 2.30 -0.94 19.37
CA ALA A 58 3.06 0.13 18.71
C ALA A 58 3.96 0.93 19.67
N LYS A 59 3.57 1.06 20.94
CA LYS A 59 4.37 1.70 21.99
C LYS A 59 5.65 0.94 22.38
N ASP A 60 5.68 -0.38 22.11
CA ASP A 60 6.80 -1.25 22.46
C ASP A 60 7.90 -1.19 21.38
N LEU A 61 7.61 -0.52 20.27
CA LEU A 61 8.53 -0.32 19.17
C LEU A 61 9.10 1.10 19.19
N LYS A 62 10.35 1.25 18.73
CA LYS A 62 10.96 2.58 18.60
C LYS A 62 10.08 3.46 17.72
N LYS A 63 9.75 4.67 18.19
CA LYS A 63 8.98 5.65 17.44
C LYS A 63 9.60 5.87 16.05
N GLY A 64 8.80 5.69 15.01
CA GLY A 64 9.24 5.79 13.61
C GLY A 64 9.64 4.45 12.96
N LEU A 65 9.74 3.35 13.70
CA LEU A 65 10.10 2.05 13.12
C LEU A 65 8.99 1.50 12.21
N LEU A 66 7.74 1.75 12.56
CA LEU A 66 6.57 1.34 11.75
C LEU A 66 6.28 2.29 10.60
N THR A 67 6.88 3.50 10.59
CA THR A 67 6.61 4.53 9.58
C THR A 67 7.61 4.51 8.42
N SER A 68 8.76 3.85 8.55
CA SER A 68 9.82 3.97 7.55
C SER A 68 10.30 2.66 6.89
N ALA A 69 10.03 1.50 7.48
CA ALA A 69 10.62 0.27 6.98
C ALA A 69 9.63 -0.82 6.55
N ALA A 70 8.35 -0.76 6.94
CA ALA A 70 7.42 -1.87 6.74
C ALA A 70 6.32 -1.62 5.69
N ALA A 71 6.04 -0.39 5.37
CA ALA A 71 5.32 -0.02 4.15
C ALA A 71 5.76 1.40 3.81
N PRO A 72 6.22 1.68 2.59
CA PRO A 72 6.22 3.07 2.13
C PRO A 72 4.82 3.60 2.42
N PRO A 73 4.66 4.84 2.93
CA PRO A 73 3.34 5.40 3.12
C PRO A 73 2.60 5.16 1.81
N LEU A 74 1.47 4.48 1.89
CA LEU A 74 0.54 4.42 0.77
C LEU A 74 0.12 5.87 0.55
N ASN A 75 0.95 6.64 -0.12
CA ASN A 75 0.61 7.94 -0.68
C ASN A 75 -0.32 7.68 -1.87
N SER A 76 -1.44 7.02 -1.59
CA SER A 76 -2.54 6.89 -2.52
C SER A 76 -3.30 8.22 -2.50
N ALA A 77 -2.80 9.18 -3.26
CA ALA A 77 -3.58 10.36 -3.60
C ALA A 77 -4.44 10.00 -4.81
N ALA A 78 -5.73 10.26 -4.70
CA ALA A 78 -6.65 10.14 -5.82
C ALA A 78 -6.88 11.52 -6.42
N PHE A 79 -6.77 11.62 -7.74
CA PHE A 79 -7.02 12.83 -8.52
C PHE A 79 -8.19 12.56 -9.45
N GLN A 80 -9.13 13.47 -9.53
CA GLN A 80 -10.30 13.33 -10.39
C GLN A 80 -10.50 14.56 -11.25
N ALA A 81 -10.76 14.33 -12.54
CA ALA A 81 -11.37 15.30 -13.42
C ALA A 81 -12.74 14.77 -13.84
N SER A 82 -13.77 15.59 -13.76
CA SER A 82 -15.11 15.23 -14.21
C SER A 82 -15.74 16.36 -15.03
N ARG A 83 -16.58 15.98 -15.97
CA ARG A 83 -17.32 16.89 -16.82
C ARG A 83 -18.69 16.27 -17.15
N ASP A 84 -19.77 16.90 -16.71
CA ASP A 84 -21.12 16.36 -16.90
C ASP A 84 -21.60 16.56 -18.36
N ALA A 85 -21.27 17.71 -18.97
CA ALA A 85 -21.53 17.98 -20.39
C ALA A 85 -20.21 18.08 -21.13
N GLY A 86 -20.00 17.23 -22.12
CA GLY A 86 -18.84 17.22 -22.99
C GLY A 86 -19.02 18.07 -24.24
N PRO A 87 -18.14 17.95 -25.22
CA PRO A 87 -18.34 18.54 -26.52
C PRO A 87 -19.64 18.00 -27.14
N ALA A 88 -20.39 18.86 -27.81
CA ALA A 88 -21.64 18.51 -28.48
C ALA A 88 -21.57 18.86 -29.98
N GLY A 89 -22.17 18.03 -30.82
CA GLY A 89 -22.20 18.25 -32.26
C GLY A 89 -20.83 18.25 -32.93
N VAL A 90 -19.89 17.46 -32.41
CA VAL A 90 -18.55 17.32 -33.02
C VAL A 90 -18.66 16.56 -34.30
N ALA A 91 -18.15 17.13 -35.39
CA ALA A 91 -18.14 16.48 -36.68
C ALA A 91 -17.31 15.18 -36.68
N PRO A 92 -17.71 14.19 -37.49
CA PRO A 92 -16.95 12.95 -37.63
C PRO A 92 -15.53 13.23 -38.14
N SER A 93 -14.55 12.53 -37.60
CA SER A 93 -13.16 12.70 -37.97
C SER A 93 -12.37 11.43 -37.71
N GLN A 94 -11.36 11.19 -38.55
CA GLN A 94 -10.37 10.17 -38.27
C GLN A 94 -9.40 10.58 -37.16
N SER A 95 -9.34 11.86 -36.83
CA SER A 95 -8.53 12.41 -35.73
C SER A 95 -9.30 12.40 -34.42
N TYR A 96 -8.58 12.14 -33.31
CA TYR A 96 -9.16 12.19 -31.97
C TYR A 96 -9.35 13.62 -31.51
N THR A 97 -10.50 13.90 -30.93
CA THR A 97 -10.80 15.16 -30.20
C THR A 97 -10.66 14.92 -28.71
N THR A 98 -9.82 15.71 -28.03
CA THR A 98 -9.66 15.62 -26.60
C THR A 98 -10.91 16.10 -25.88
N VAL A 99 -11.48 15.26 -25.05
CA VAL A 99 -12.69 15.53 -24.26
C VAL A 99 -12.35 16.01 -22.85
N ALA A 100 -11.37 15.37 -22.23
CA ALA A 100 -10.91 15.72 -20.89
C ALA A 100 -9.42 15.42 -20.72
N SER A 101 -8.78 16.15 -19.82
CA SER A 101 -7.42 15.86 -19.40
C SER A 101 -7.26 16.04 -17.89
N LEU A 102 -6.33 15.28 -17.31
CA LEU A 102 -5.99 15.35 -15.88
C LEU A 102 -4.47 15.44 -15.75
N SER A 103 -4.00 16.61 -15.33
CA SER A 103 -2.57 16.83 -15.05
C SER A 103 -2.18 16.22 -13.71
N VAL A 104 -1.04 15.59 -13.64
CA VAL A 104 -0.51 14.93 -12.44
C VAL A 104 0.98 15.24 -12.24
N ALA A 105 1.41 15.21 -10.99
CA ALA A 105 2.82 15.31 -10.62
C ALA A 105 3.57 14.02 -11.00
N PRO A 106 4.91 13.99 -10.98
CA PRO A 106 5.68 12.77 -11.20
C PRO A 106 5.26 11.64 -10.24
N GLY A 107 5.24 10.42 -10.75
CA GLY A 107 4.88 9.23 -9.98
C GLY A 107 4.19 8.16 -10.81
N ALA A 108 3.91 7.04 -10.18
CA ALA A 108 3.20 5.93 -10.76
C ALA A 108 1.69 6.03 -10.48
N TYR A 109 0.87 5.71 -11.47
CA TYR A 109 -0.59 5.83 -11.40
C TYR A 109 -1.29 4.65 -12.02
N VAL A 110 -2.44 4.29 -11.42
CA VAL A 110 -3.49 3.50 -12.07
C VAL A 110 -4.64 4.44 -12.35
N VAL A 111 -5.14 4.44 -13.57
CA VAL A 111 -6.13 5.40 -14.05
C VAL A 111 -7.32 4.68 -14.64
N PHE A 112 -8.49 5.16 -14.28
CA PHE A 112 -9.78 4.75 -14.85
C PHE A 112 -10.43 5.95 -15.51
N ALA A 113 -10.98 5.74 -16.69
CA ALA A 113 -11.75 6.77 -17.37
C ALA A 113 -13.07 6.19 -17.86
N LYS A 114 -14.11 6.99 -17.81
CA LYS A 114 -15.40 6.70 -18.43
C LYS A 114 -15.91 7.89 -19.19
N ILE A 115 -16.70 7.64 -20.21
CA ILE A 115 -17.37 8.65 -21.03
C ILE A 115 -18.56 8.01 -21.72
N ASP A 116 -19.67 8.72 -21.79
CA ASP A 116 -20.83 8.34 -22.58
C ASP A 116 -20.82 9.11 -23.88
N MET A 117 -20.91 8.39 -25.01
CA MET A 117 -20.97 8.98 -26.33
C MET A 117 -22.30 8.70 -26.99
N GLN A 118 -22.83 9.72 -27.66
CA GLN A 118 -24.05 9.66 -28.49
C GLN A 118 -23.73 10.13 -29.90
N SER A 119 -24.44 9.62 -30.90
CA SER A 119 -24.33 10.06 -32.27
C SER A 119 -25.72 10.34 -32.86
N ASP A 120 -25.78 11.25 -33.81
CA ASP A 120 -26.98 11.53 -34.61
C ASP A 120 -27.29 10.44 -35.65
N GLN A 121 -26.32 9.55 -35.91
CA GLN A 121 -26.43 8.45 -36.85
C GLN A 121 -25.93 7.13 -36.22
N GLN A 122 -26.31 6.01 -36.84
CA GLN A 122 -25.68 4.73 -36.50
C GLN A 122 -24.22 4.76 -36.97
N ASP A 123 -23.31 4.55 -36.03
CA ASP A 123 -21.89 4.81 -36.22
C ASP A 123 -21.02 3.89 -35.36
N SER A 124 -19.71 4.04 -35.47
CA SER A 124 -18.73 3.49 -34.53
C SER A 124 -17.93 4.62 -33.90
N SER A 125 -17.83 4.56 -32.61
CA SER A 125 -17.01 5.47 -31.81
C SER A 125 -15.78 4.77 -31.29
N ARG A 126 -14.69 5.54 -31.15
CA ARG A 126 -13.49 5.11 -30.49
C ARG A 126 -13.08 6.16 -29.49
N CYS A 127 -12.80 5.71 -28.27
CA CYS A 127 -12.21 6.55 -27.22
C CYS A 127 -10.87 5.97 -26.79
N ARG A 128 -9.93 6.85 -26.54
CA ARG A 128 -8.58 6.51 -26.13
C ARG A 128 -8.19 7.31 -24.90
N LEU A 129 -7.73 6.61 -23.87
CA LEU A 129 -7.06 7.19 -22.73
C LEU A 129 -5.55 7.09 -22.95
N THR A 130 -4.86 8.22 -22.94
CA THR A 130 -3.42 8.28 -23.24
C THR A 130 -2.61 8.85 -22.09
N ALA A 131 -1.37 8.37 -21.97
CA ALA A 131 -0.32 8.93 -21.13
C ALA A 131 1.00 8.77 -21.88
N GLU A 132 1.58 9.85 -22.37
CA GLU A 132 2.75 9.82 -23.26
C GLU A 132 2.52 8.87 -24.45
N SER A 133 3.32 7.81 -24.59
CA SER A 133 3.19 6.79 -25.63
C SER A 133 2.24 5.65 -25.26
N ALA A 134 1.87 5.52 -23.98
CA ALA A 134 0.97 4.48 -23.50
C ALA A 134 -0.48 4.88 -23.72
N TYR A 135 -1.32 3.90 -24.08
CA TYR A 135 -2.75 4.13 -24.24
C TYR A 135 -3.57 2.87 -24.00
N ASP A 136 -4.84 3.08 -23.66
CA ASP A 136 -5.92 2.10 -23.73
C ASP A 136 -7.00 2.63 -24.67
N GLU A 137 -7.62 1.76 -25.47
CA GLU A 137 -8.59 2.13 -26.46
C GLU A 137 -9.85 1.25 -26.38
N SER A 138 -11.00 1.89 -26.45
CA SER A 138 -12.30 1.24 -26.50
C SER A 138 -13.02 1.62 -27.81
N ASN A 139 -13.60 0.62 -28.50
CA ASN A 139 -14.42 0.78 -29.69
C ASN A 139 -15.84 0.30 -29.41
N ARG A 140 -16.84 1.12 -29.75
CA ARG A 140 -18.26 0.84 -29.53
C ARG A 140 -19.07 1.20 -30.77
N GLY A 141 -20.11 0.42 -31.05
CA GLY A 141 -21.14 0.81 -32.01
C GLY A 141 -22.11 1.79 -31.36
N LEU A 142 -22.39 2.91 -32.04
CA LEU A 142 -23.38 3.90 -31.62
C LEU A 142 -24.68 3.67 -32.40
N ARG A 143 -25.82 3.86 -31.72
CA ARG A 143 -27.15 3.86 -32.38
C ARG A 143 -27.54 5.29 -32.75
N ALA A 144 -28.20 5.46 -33.87
CA ALA A 144 -28.76 6.74 -34.30
C ALA A 144 -29.74 7.26 -33.22
N ASN A 145 -29.57 8.51 -32.78
CA ASN A 145 -30.44 9.17 -31.78
C ASN A 145 -30.70 8.32 -30.55
N GLY A 146 -29.75 7.45 -30.22
CA GLY A 146 -29.87 6.46 -29.17
C GLY A 146 -29.43 6.99 -27.82
N THR A 147 -29.60 6.14 -26.81
CA THR A 147 -28.96 6.31 -25.48
C THR A 147 -27.44 6.21 -25.67
N GLY A 148 -26.73 7.02 -24.93
CA GLY A 148 -25.27 7.02 -24.96
C GLY A 148 -24.64 5.65 -24.68
N GLU A 149 -23.59 5.34 -25.39
CA GLU A 149 -22.78 4.14 -25.19
C GLU A 149 -21.57 4.49 -24.34
N ALA A 150 -21.42 3.76 -23.26
CA ALA A 150 -20.33 3.99 -22.30
C ALA A 150 -19.01 3.38 -22.79
N HIS A 151 -17.97 4.19 -22.83
CA HIS A 151 -16.59 3.73 -22.91
C HIS A 151 -15.98 3.71 -21.52
N ASN A 152 -15.38 2.58 -21.14
CA ASN A 152 -14.61 2.41 -19.93
C ASN A 152 -13.19 2.04 -20.31
N LEU A 153 -12.24 2.79 -19.81
CA LEU A 153 -10.82 2.66 -20.14
C LEU A 153 -10.00 2.64 -18.86
N GLN A 154 -8.86 1.97 -18.92
CA GLN A 154 -7.93 1.88 -17.80
C GLN A 154 -6.49 1.89 -18.30
N LEU A 155 -5.60 2.50 -17.53
CA LEU A 155 -4.20 2.61 -17.89
C LEU A 155 -3.34 2.64 -16.64
N ALA A 156 -2.20 1.94 -16.66
CA ALA A 156 -1.15 2.09 -15.66
C ALA A 156 0.04 2.78 -16.32
N HIS A 157 0.53 3.87 -15.71
CA HIS A 157 1.66 4.64 -16.24
C HIS A 157 2.47 5.29 -15.14
N SER A 158 3.78 5.47 -15.39
CA SER A 158 4.70 6.15 -14.48
C SER A 158 5.33 7.35 -15.15
N PHE A 159 5.08 8.54 -14.61
CA PHE A 159 5.68 9.79 -15.07
C PHE A 159 6.96 10.11 -14.28
N THR A 160 8.04 10.41 -14.98
CA THR A 160 9.31 10.90 -14.38
C THR A 160 9.32 12.42 -14.21
N ALA A 161 8.47 13.14 -14.93
CA ALA A 161 8.22 14.59 -14.87
C ALA A 161 6.72 14.85 -14.75
N PRO A 162 6.25 16.10 -14.47
CA PRO A 162 4.83 16.41 -14.54
C PRO A 162 4.25 16.02 -15.89
N GLY A 163 3.11 15.32 -15.89
CA GLY A 163 2.48 14.79 -17.09
C GLY A 163 0.95 14.93 -17.04
N ALA A 164 0.28 14.37 -18.04
CA ALA A 164 -1.18 14.38 -18.09
C ALA A 164 -1.73 13.08 -18.68
N PHE A 165 -2.89 12.69 -18.19
CA PHE A 165 -3.76 11.72 -18.84
C PHE A 165 -4.76 12.47 -19.71
N ALA A 166 -4.92 12.06 -20.96
CA ALA A 166 -5.89 12.66 -21.87
C ALA A 166 -6.87 11.62 -22.36
N LEU A 167 -8.16 11.93 -22.24
CA LEU A 167 -9.26 11.15 -22.81
C LEU A 167 -9.70 11.85 -24.09
N SER A 168 -9.58 11.15 -25.19
CA SER A 168 -9.91 11.67 -26.52
C SER A 168 -10.79 10.68 -27.26
N CYS A 169 -11.77 11.17 -28.02
CA CYS A 169 -12.71 10.34 -28.74
C CYS A 169 -12.85 10.80 -30.19
N ARG A 170 -13.40 9.91 -31.02
CA ARG A 170 -13.79 10.19 -32.40
C ARG A 170 -14.96 9.33 -32.80
N SER A 171 -15.68 9.75 -33.81
CA SER A 171 -16.69 8.97 -34.54
C SER A 171 -16.29 8.83 -36.01
N SER A 172 -16.81 7.83 -36.72
CA SER A 172 -16.45 7.58 -38.10
C SER A 172 -17.36 8.30 -39.12
N SER A 173 -18.65 8.51 -38.81
CA SER A 173 -19.61 9.06 -39.80
C SER A 173 -20.60 10.06 -39.21
N GLY A 174 -21.06 9.91 -38.01
CA GLY A 174 -22.06 10.79 -37.38
C GLY A 174 -21.46 11.92 -36.54
N ASN A 175 -22.19 13.04 -36.46
CA ASN A 175 -21.86 14.03 -35.42
C ASN A 175 -22.09 13.42 -34.04
N TRP A 176 -21.19 13.67 -33.13
CA TRP A 176 -21.24 13.06 -31.81
C TRP A 176 -21.21 14.07 -30.70
N SER A 177 -21.72 13.65 -29.55
CA SER A 177 -21.71 14.38 -28.30
C SER A 177 -21.19 13.47 -27.18
N ALA A 178 -20.61 14.06 -26.20
CA ALA A 178 -20.12 13.34 -25.03
C ALA A 178 -20.77 13.87 -23.75
N SER A 179 -20.98 12.99 -22.80
CA SER A 179 -21.49 13.32 -21.46
C SER A 179 -20.85 12.41 -20.40
N ASP A 180 -21.11 12.71 -19.12
CA ASP A 180 -20.66 11.95 -17.95
C ASP A 180 -19.20 11.50 -18.02
N THR A 181 -18.34 12.41 -18.44
CA THR A 181 -16.91 12.16 -18.59
C THR A 181 -16.20 12.23 -17.23
N LYS A 182 -15.44 11.21 -16.91
CA LYS A 182 -14.61 11.16 -15.67
C LYS A 182 -13.27 10.53 -15.96
N ILE A 183 -12.22 11.09 -15.35
CA ILE A 183 -10.88 10.50 -15.25
C ILE A 183 -10.55 10.44 -13.75
N LEU A 184 -10.24 9.26 -13.24
CA LEU A 184 -9.79 9.03 -11.88
C LEU A 184 -8.38 8.44 -11.93
N ALA A 185 -7.38 9.14 -11.39
CA ALA A 185 -6.02 8.67 -11.27
C ALA A 185 -5.69 8.42 -9.80
N ILE A 186 -5.22 7.22 -9.49
CA ILE A 186 -4.79 6.81 -8.15
C ILE A 186 -3.28 6.67 -8.18
N LYS A 187 -2.59 7.47 -7.35
CA LYS A 187 -1.14 7.36 -7.20
C LYS A 187 -0.80 6.09 -6.43
N VAL A 188 0.14 5.30 -6.95
CA VAL A 188 0.58 4.02 -6.39
C VAL A 188 2.10 4.01 -6.19
N GLY A 189 2.62 3.04 -5.45
CA GLY A 189 4.07 2.93 -5.22
C GLY A 189 4.85 2.59 -6.49
N SER A 190 4.27 1.76 -7.37
CA SER A 190 4.81 1.43 -8.70
C SER A 190 3.67 1.04 -9.63
N ALA A 191 3.84 1.27 -10.92
CA ALA A 191 2.92 0.83 -11.96
C ALA A 191 3.74 0.20 -13.09
N GLN A 192 3.41 -1.05 -13.43
CA GLN A 192 4.04 -1.79 -14.52
C GLN A 192 2.93 -2.36 -15.40
N ALA A 193 3.05 -2.16 -16.70
CA ALA A 193 2.21 -2.82 -17.68
C ALA A 193 2.94 -4.07 -18.17
N GLN A 194 2.27 -5.21 -18.11
CA GLN A 194 2.75 -6.46 -18.70
C GLN A 194 1.84 -6.87 -19.84
N GLY A 195 2.44 -7.25 -20.95
CA GLY A 195 1.69 -7.90 -22.02
C GLY A 195 1.19 -9.27 -21.55
N VAL A 196 -0.06 -9.60 -21.84
CA VAL A 196 -0.59 -10.96 -21.68
C VAL A 196 -0.28 -11.74 -22.95
N SER A 197 0.39 -12.89 -22.80
CA SER A 197 0.51 -13.88 -23.85
C SER A 197 -0.67 -14.83 -23.75
N GLY A 198 -1.48 -14.92 -24.78
CA GLY A 198 -2.56 -15.87 -24.96
C GLY A 198 -2.13 -17.03 -25.83
#